data_b1b7a1f1d7cb81d5e160d4ee16167e50
#
_entry.id   b1b7a1f1d7cb81d5e160d4ee16167e50
#
_cell.length_a   1.000
_cell.length_b   1.000
_cell.length_c   1.000
_cell.angle_alpha   90.00
_cell.angle_beta   90.00
_cell.angle_gamma   90.00
#
_symmetry.space_group_name_H-M   'P 1'
#
loop_
_entity.id
_entity.type
_entity.pdbx_description
1 polymer ?
#
loop_
_entity_poly.entity_id
_entity_poly.type
_entity_poly.pdbx_seq_one_letter_code
_entity_poly.pdbx_strand_id
1 'polypeptide(L)'
;MGESIRIAAVGDIHCEPLHAERIAEAFDRVADQADLVLLAGDLTTHGELVQAQVLADVVREFPLPVVAVLGNHDWHSDRVPELTELLTAAGVHVLERSTTVLSVKGLAVGIVGMKGFMGGFDGQMANFGEPLVRACYAEVTKDVEALNAGLDAIAGTQIRIVLLHYSPTSDTLQGEPPGIWAFLGTERLAAPIAAHGPDLVLHGHSHGGAFEGCVGAVPVYNVAVHVIGRDFWIFDLEPKLREPERPVAIEVEAPPG
;
A
#
# COMPACT_ATOMS: atom_id res chain seq x y z
N MET A 1 4.78 13.43 -25.29
CA MET A 1 5.10 12.69 -24.05
C MET A 1 4.30 13.36 -22.96
N GLY A 2 3.47 12.62 -22.25
CA GLY A 2 2.76 13.14 -21.07
C GLY A 2 3.77 13.50 -19.98
N GLU A 3 3.44 14.48 -19.16
CA GLU A 3 4.25 14.86 -18.00
C GLU A 3 4.24 13.70 -16.99
N SER A 4 5.41 13.22 -16.53
CA SER A 4 5.51 12.17 -15.53
C SER A 4 5.07 12.69 -14.14
N ILE A 5 4.62 11.77 -13.28
CA ILE A 5 4.32 12.06 -11.88
C ILE A 5 5.43 11.49 -11.01
N ARG A 6 5.95 12.34 -10.11
CA ARG A 6 6.93 11.94 -9.09
C ARG A 6 6.19 11.53 -7.81
N ILE A 7 6.40 10.32 -7.39
CA ILE A 7 5.78 9.74 -6.19
C ILE A 7 6.86 9.52 -5.16
N ALA A 8 6.74 10.19 -4.02
CA ALA A 8 7.58 9.90 -2.87
C ALA A 8 6.93 8.80 -2.03
N ALA A 9 7.69 7.78 -1.67
CA ALA A 9 7.18 6.67 -0.88
C ALA A 9 8.13 6.28 0.25
N VAL A 10 7.55 5.94 1.39
CA VAL A 10 8.25 5.38 2.57
C VAL A 10 7.28 4.54 3.38
N GLY A 11 7.77 3.51 4.04
CA GLY A 11 7.10 2.73 5.08
C GLY A 11 7.92 2.73 6.35
N ASP A 12 7.32 2.27 7.45
CA ASP A 12 7.98 1.99 8.72
C ASP A 12 8.69 3.23 9.31
N ILE A 13 7.99 4.38 9.23
CA ILE A 13 8.52 5.66 9.73
C ILE A 13 8.49 5.74 11.26
N HIS A 14 7.65 4.92 11.91
CA HIS A 14 7.56 4.78 13.37
C HIS A 14 7.60 6.12 14.09
N CYS A 15 6.63 7.00 13.77
CA CYS A 15 6.53 8.32 14.39
C CYS A 15 6.49 8.20 15.92
N GLU A 16 7.25 9.08 16.57
CA GLU A 16 7.23 9.32 18.00
C GLU A 16 7.42 10.82 18.27
N PRO A 17 6.92 11.35 19.40
CA PRO A 17 7.11 12.77 19.74
C PRO A 17 8.58 13.23 19.71
N LEU A 18 9.49 12.37 20.10
CA LEU A 18 10.94 12.58 20.05
C LEU A 18 11.47 12.79 18.61
N HIS A 19 10.76 12.28 17.58
CA HIS A 19 11.17 12.35 16.18
C HIS A 19 10.45 13.45 15.39
N ALA A 20 9.60 14.29 16.04
CA ALA A 20 8.73 15.25 15.36
C ALA A 20 9.49 16.20 14.42
N GLU A 21 10.61 16.78 14.89
CA GLU A 21 11.44 17.69 14.10
C GLU A 21 12.02 16.98 12.86
N ARG A 22 12.57 15.78 13.03
CA ARG A 22 13.12 14.97 11.92
C ARG A 22 12.06 14.62 10.87
N ILE A 23 10.84 14.27 11.31
CA ILE A 23 9.73 13.96 10.41
C ILE A 23 9.31 15.21 9.64
N ALA A 24 9.15 16.36 10.31
CA ALA A 24 8.83 17.62 9.67
C ALA A 24 9.87 18.00 8.60
N GLU A 25 11.16 17.96 8.94
CA GLU A 25 12.24 18.22 7.99
C GLU A 25 12.25 17.26 6.79
N ALA A 26 11.89 15.97 6.98
CA ALA A 26 11.82 14.99 5.91
C ALA A 26 10.69 15.36 4.93
N PHE A 27 9.53 15.77 5.44
CA PHE A 27 8.41 16.24 4.62
C PHE A 27 8.72 17.56 3.91
N ASP A 28 9.37 18.50 4.57
CA ASP A 28 9.79 19.75 3.94
C ASP A 28 10.73 19.50 2.75
N ARG A 29 11.70 18.58 2.92
CA ARG A 29 12.65 18.24 1.85
C ARG A 29 11.97 17.57 0.66
N VAL A 30 10.91 16.79 0.86
CA VAL A 30 10.24 16.07 -0.24
C VAL A 30 9.20 16.91 -0.97
N ALA A 31 8.71 18.00 -0.37
CA ALA A 31 7.67 18.86 -0.94
C ALA A 31 7.99 19.37 -2.36
N ASP A 32 9.24 19.72 -2.63
CA ASP A 32 9.69 20.20 -3.95
C ASP A 32 10.12 19.05 -4.91
N GLN A 33 10.21 17.82 -4.40
CA GLN A 33 10.73 16.68 -5.14
C GLN A 33 9.65 15.74 -5.66
N ALA A 34 8.43 15.82 -5.12
CA ALA A 34 7.34 14.92 -5.42
C ALA A 34 6.08 15.68 -5.86
N ASP A 35 5.09 14.93 -6.31
CA ASP A 35 3.75 15.42 -6.65
C ASP A 35 2.67 14.68 -5.82
N LEU A 36 3.06 13.59 -5.14
CA LEU A 36 2.21 12.74 -4.28
C LEU A 36 3.11 12.01 -3.27
N VAL A 37 2.64 11.84 -2.04
CA VAL A 37 3.33 11.04 -1.00
C VAL A 37 2.51 9.79 -0.66
N LEU A 38 3.19 8.63 -0.61
CA LEU A 38 2.62 7.34 -0.23
C LEU A 38 3.33 6.78 1.01
N LEU A 39 2.55 6.42 2.03
CA LEU A 39 3.05 5.87 3.28
C LEU A 39 2.62 4.39 3.42
N ALA A 40 3.59 3.49 3.41
CA ALA A 40 3.37 2.04 3.34
C ALA A 40 3.25 1.35 4.72
N GLY A 41 2.56 1.99 5.66
CA GLY A 41 2.26 1.43 6.99
C GLY A 41 3.34 1.62 8.04
N ASP A 42 3.07 1.17 9.26
CA ASP A 42 3.85 1.39 10.47
C ASP A 42 4.19 2.87 10.63
N LEU A 43 3.10 3.67 10.60
CA LEU A 43 3.15 5.13 10.74
C LEU A 43 3.55 5.52 12.17
N THR A 44 3.18 4.69 13.14
CA THR A 44 3.45 4.87 14.57
C THR A 44 4.26 3.70 15.11
N THR A 45 4.93 3.89 16.25
CA THR A 45 5.69 2.80 16.88
C THR A 45 4.78 1.81 17.61
N HIS A 46 3.67 2.26 18.22
CA HIS A 46 2.79 1.42 19.05
C HIS A 46 1.29 1.70 18.86
N GLY A 47 0.88 2.40 17.80
CA GLY A 47 -0.52 2.74 17.55
C GLY A 47 -1.09 3.80 18.52
N GLU A 48 -0.25 4.52 19.25
CA GLU A 48 -0.69 5.53 20.20
C GLU A 48 -1.07 6.84 19.49
N LEU A 49 -2.15 7.49 19.90
CA LEU A 49 -2.61 8.73 19.28
C LEU A 49 -1.58 9.87 19.38
N VAL A 50 -0.78 9.92 20.45
CA VAL A 50 0.28 10.91 20.58
C VAL A 50 1.38 10.73 19.53
N GLN A 51 1.61 9.51 19.10
CA GLN A 51 2.54 9.18 18.00
C GLN A 51 1.95 9.55 16.64
N ALA A 52 0.67 9.22 16.42
CA ALA A 52 -0.04 9.61 15.20
C ALA A 52 -0.20 11.13 15.08
N GLN A 53 -0.29 11.85 16.20
CA GLN A 53 -0.36 13.32 16.24
C GLN A 53 0.86 13.97 15.61
N VAL A 54 2.05 13.37 15.74
CA VAL A 54 3.29 13.85 15.11
C VAL A 54 3.13 13.93 13.59
N LEU A 55 2.64 12.85 12.98
CA LEU A 55 2.39 12.82 11.53
C LEU A 55 1.24 13.76 11.14
N ALA A 56 0.16 13.78 11.93
CA ALA A 56 -0.99 14.64 11.69
C ALA A 56 -0.62 16.12 11.68
N ASP A 57 0.24 16.56 12.59
CA ASP A 57 0.69 17.95 12.67
C ASP A 57 1.53 18.35 11.43
N VAL A 58 2.38 17.45 10.97
CA VAL A 58 3.19 17.67 9.76
C VAL A 58 2.31 17.72 8.51
N VAL A 59 1.39 16.76 8.34
CA VAL A 59 0.57 16.66 7.12
C VAL A 59 -0.44 17.81 7.01
N ARG A 60 -0.93 18.35 8.11
CA ARG A 60 -1.92 19.45 8.11
C ARG A 60 -1.46 20.67 7.32
N GLU A 61 -0.18 20.98 7.32
CA GLU A 61 0.42 22.13 6.61
C GLU A 61 1.15 21.68 5.32
N PHE A 62 1.16 20.38 5.02
CA PHE A 62 1.89 19.84 3.89
C PHE A 62 1.13 20.08 2.55
N PRO A 63 1.80 20.61 1.50
CA PRO A 63 1.11 21.07 0.29
C PRO A 63 0.69 19.96 -0.69
N LEU A 64 1.22 18.73 -0.54
CA LEU A 64 0.95 17.65 -1.47
C LEU A 64 -0.07 16.65 -0.88
N PRO A 65 -0.82 15.93 -1.72
CA PRO A 65 -1.67 14.85 -1.23
C PRO A 65 -0.83 13.75 -0.59
N VAL A 66 -1.33 13.21 0.54
CA VAL A 66 -0.72 12.11 1.27
C VAL A 66 -1.72 10.96 1.34
N VAL A 67 -1.32 9.77 0.87
CA VAL A 67 -2.10 8.54 0.98
C VAL A 67 -1.34 7.55 1.83
N ALA A 68 -2.01 6.89 2.75
CA ALA A 68 -1.40 5.94 3.66
C ALA A 68 -2.21 4.64 3.79
N VAL A 69 -1.52 3.57 4.06
CA VAL A 69 -2.10 2.38 4.70
C VAL A 69 -1.56 2.29 6.14
N LEU A 70 -2.25 1.58 7.00
CA LEU A 70 -1.73 1.27 8.32
C LEU A 70 -0.84 0.02 8.27
N GLY A 71 0.09 -0.09 9.21
CA GLY A 71 0.89 -1.29 9.42
C GLY A 71 0.48 -2.04 10.69
N ASN A 72 1.18 -3.11 11.03
CA ASN A 72 0.86 -3.90 12.23
C ASN A 72 1.13 -3.14 13.54
N HIS A 73 2.14 -2.26 13.56
CA HIS A 73 2.42 -1.42 14.73
C HIS A 73 1.29 -0.41 15.02
N ASP A 74 0.60 0.07 14.00
CA ASP A 74 -0.54 0.98 14.16
C ASP A 74 -1.75 0.31 14.83
N TRP A 75 -1.77 -1.04 14.88
CA TRP A 75 -2.82 -1.84 15.52
C TRP A 75 -2.51 -2.25 16.97
N HIS A 76 -1.30 -1.99 17.49
CA HIS A 76 -0.87 -2.46 18.80
C HIS A 76 -1.72 -1.94 19.97
N SER A 77 -2.26 -0.74 19.88
CA SER A 77 -3.05 -0.12 20.94
C SER A 77 -4.55 -0.40 20.84
N ASP A 78 -5.01 -1.18 19.86
CA ASP A 78 -6.43 -1.41 19.54
C ASP A 78 -7.25 -0.13 19.31
N ARG A 79 -6.61 0.97 18.90
CA ARG A 79 -7.20 2.30 18.68
C ARG A 79 -7.21 2.73 17.23
N VAL A 80 -7.28 1.77 16.31
CA VAL A 80 -7.26 2.02 14.86
C VAL A 80 -8.34 3.00 14.39
N PRO A 81 -9.60 2.93 14.88
CA PRO A 81 -10.61 3.90 14.47
C PRO A 81 -10.24 5.35 14.81
N GLU A 82 -9.78 5.62 16.03
CA GLU A 82 -9.40 6.96 16.47
C GLU A 82 -8.11 7.45 15.76
N LEU A 83 -7.16 6.54 15.53
CA LEU A 83 -5.93 6.84 14.80
C LEU A 83 -6.27 7.23 13.35
N THR A 84 -7.15 6.47 12.69
CA THR A 84 -7.61 6.76 11.33
C THR A 84 -8.35 8.09 11.25
N GLU A 85 -9.24 8.37 12.20
CA GLU A 85 -9.97 9.64 12.28
C GLU A 85 -9.02 10.83 12.42
N LEU A 86 -8.03 10.72 13.33
CA LEU A 86 -7.03 11.75 13.59
C LEU A 86 -6.19 12.06 12.33
N LEU A 87 -5.69 11.04 11.63
CA LEU A 87 -4.92 11.21 10.41
C LEU A 87 -5.77 11.76 9.27
N THR A 88 -7.00 11.26 9.12
CA THR A 88 -7.93 11.74 8.08
C THR A 88 -8.32 13.20 8.30
N ALA A 89 -8.56 13.62 9.54
CA ALA A 89 -8.82 14.99 9.90
C ALA A 89 -7.62 15.94 9.62
N ALA A 90 -6.41 15.39 9.56
CA ALA A 90 -5.20 16.12 9.17
C ALA A 90 -4.98 16.19 7.65
N GLY A 91 -5.78 15.47 6.85
CA GLY A 91 -5.67 15.46 5.38
C GLY A 91 -5.02 14.21 4.79
N VAL A 92 -4.71 13.18 5.60
CA VAL A 92 -4.21 11.90 5.08
C VAL A 92 -5.37 11.07 4.52
N HIS A 93 -5.24 10.58 3.30
CA HIS A 93 -6.14 9.57 2.74
C HIS A 93 -5.72 8.18 3.26
N VAL A 94 -6.29 7.77 4.40
CA VAL A 94 -6.02 6.44 4.99
C VAL A 94 -6.85 5.39 4.26
N LEU A 95 -6.19 4.38 3.69
CA LEU A 95 -6.83 3.28 2.96
C LEU A 95 -6.74 1.98 3.77
N GLU A 96 -7.89 1.33 3.93
CA GLU A 96 -7.99 -0.03 4.46
C GLU A 96 -8.98 -0.81 3.62
N ARG A 97 -8.50 -1.73 2.79
CA ARG A 97 -9.30 -2.47 1.79
C ARG A 97 -10.17 -1.54 0.92
N SER A 98 -9.59 -0.43 0.54
CA SER A 98 -10.31 0.64 -0.16
C SER A 98 -9.46 1.27 -1.27
N THR A 99 -10.11 2.12 -2.06
CA THR A 99 -9.48 2.81 -3.18
C THR A 99 -9.68 4.31 -3.09
N THR A 100 -8.74 5.04 -3.68
CA THR A 100 -8.93 6.47 -3.99
C THR A 100 -8.48 6.77 -5.41
N VAL A 101 -9.07 7.78 -6.03
CA VAL A 101 -8.60 8.33 -7.31
C VAL A 101 -8.32 9.81 -7.10
N LEU A 102 -7.08 10.20 -7.29
CA LEU A 102 -6.61 11.58 -7.14
C LEU A 102 -6.30 12.18 -8.50
N SER A 103 -6.56 13.47 -8.66
CA SER A 103 -6.07 14.23 -9.80
C SER A 103 -4.74 14.88 -9.44
N VAL A 104 -3.64 14.35 -9.97
CA VAL A 104 -2.28 14.87 -9.73
C VAL A 104 -1.73 15.36 -11.05
N LYS A 105 -1.39 16.66 -11.15
CA LYS A 105 -0.97 17.32 -12.41
C LYS A 105 -1.92 17.07 -13.59
N GLY A 106 -3.22 16.95 -13.30
CA GLY A 106 -4.26 16.68 -14.31
C GLY A 106 -4.36 15.22 -14.77
N LEU A 107 -3.57 14.31 -14.18
CA LEU A 107 -3.64 12.88 -14.44
C LEU A 107 -4.44 12.17 -13.35
N ALA A 108 -5.23 11.18 -13.74
CA ALA A 108 -5.97 10.34 -12.81
C ALA A 108 -5.04 9.25 -12.26
N VAL A 109 -4.75 9.30 -10.95
CA VAL A 109 -3.96 8.32 -10.21
C VAL A 109 -4.90 7.50 -9.35
N GLY A 110 -5.09 6.23 -9.69
CA GLY A 110 -5.85 5.26 -8.90
C GLY A 110 -4.94 4.51 -7.92
N ILE A 111 -5.34 4.46 -6.66
CA ILE A 111 -4.58 3.77 -5.61
C ILE A 111 -5.52 2.81 -4.90
N VAL A 112 -5.12 1.54 -4.82
CA VAL A 112 -5.74 0.53 -3.95
C VAL A 112 -4.84 0.36 -2.75
N GLY A 113 -5.39 0.49 -1.54
CA GLY A 113 -4.61 0.40 -0.33
C GLY A 113 -5.21 -0.51 0.74
N MET A 114 -4.34 -1.24 1.43
CA MET A 114 -4.67 -2.05 2.59
C MET A 114 -3.41 -2.40 3.38
N LYS A 115 -3.58 -2.71 4.65
CA LYS A 115 -2.50 -3.25 5.46
C LYS A 115 -1.96 -4.57 4.86
N GLY A 116 -2.83 -5.46 4.47
CA GLY A 116 -2.50 -6.85 4.19
C GLY A 116 -2.36 -7.67 5.48
N PHE A 117 -1.92 -8.92 5.36
CA PHE A 117 -1.75 -9.80 6.50
C PHE A 117 -0.70 -10.88 6.24
N MET A 118 -0.30 -11.58 7.31
CA MET A 118 0.60 -12.74 7.22
C MET A 118 -0.06 -13.90 6.47
N GLY A 119 0.73 -14.83 5.92
CA GLY A 119 0.19 -15.99 5.20
C GLY A 119 1.23 -16.87 4.56
N GLY A 120 2.41 -16.30 4.35
CA GLY A 120 3.56 -17.02 3.79
C GLY A 120 3.52 -17.22 2.28
N PHE A 121 4.48 -17.98 1.83
CA PHE A 121 4.81 -18.20 0.44
C PHE A 121 4.95 -19.71 0.20
N ASP A 122 4.92 -20.15 -1.05
CA ASP A 122 5.04 -21.58 -1.42
C ASP A 122 3.99 -22.48 -0.73
N GLY A 123 2.77 -21.95 -0.52
CA GLY A 123 1.67 -22.73 0.07
C GLY A 123 1.79 -22.96 1.58
N GLN A 124 2.56 -22.15 2.29
CA GLN A 124 2.77 -22.30 3.75
C GLN A 124 1.48 -22.19 4.56
N MET A 125 0.48 -21.42 4.09
CA MET A 125 -0.81 -21.31 4.76
C MET A 125 -1.94 -21.93 3.94
N ALA A 126 -2.71 -22.80 4.57
CA ALA A 126 -3.88 -23.44 3.97
C ALA A 126 -5.13 -23.18 4.82
N ASN A 127 -6.31 -23.27 4.18
CA ASN A 127 -7.61 -23.18 4.85
C ASN A 127 -7.93 -24.49 5.56
N PHE A 128 -7.10 -24.86 6.52
CA PHE A 128 -7.13 -26.14 7.19
C PHE A 128 -6.67 -26.01 8.65
N GLY A 129 -7.20 -26.86 9.55
CA GLY A 129 -6.80 -26.95 10.94
C GLY A 129 -7.71 -26.19 11.90
N GLU A 130 -7.13 -25.63 12.94
CA GLU A 130 -7.82 -24.99 14.06
C GLU A 130 -8.58 -23.72 13.64
N PRO A 131 -9.63 -23.32 14.39
CA PRO A 131 -10.43 -22.13 14.06
C PRO A 131 -9.61 -20.86 13.86
N LEU A 132 -8.56 -20.65 14.65
CA LEU A 132 -7.70 -19.46 14.52
C LEU A 132 -6.89 -19.46 13.20
N VAL A 133 -6.37 -20.61 12.78
CA VAL A 133 -5.66 -20.73 11.50
C VAL A 133 -6.60 -20.43 10.33
N ARG A 134 -7.81 -20.99 10.36
CA ARG A 134 -8.85 -20.70 9.37
C ARG A 134 -9.29 -19.24 9.39
N ALA A 135 -9.34 -18.60 10.56
CA ALA A 135 -9.65 -17.18 10.67
C ALA A 135 -8.56 -16.30 10.02
N CYS A 136 -7.28 -16.61 10.24
CA CYS A 136 -6.17 -15.95 9.56
C CYS A 136 -6.25 -16.13 8.04
N TYR A 137 -6.55 -17.34 7.56
CA TYR A 137 -6.73 -17.60 6.13
C TYR A 137 -7.90 -16.80 5.54
N ALA A 138 -9.02 -16.72 6.27
CA ALA A 138 -10.18 -15.93 5.86
C ALA A 138 -9.89 -14.43 5.82
N GLU A 139 -9.05 -13.94 6.73
CA GLU A 139 -8.63 -12.53 6.74
C GLU A 139 -7.85 -12.18 5.46
N VAL A 140 -6.88 -13.01 5.08
CA VAL A 140 -6.16 -12.86 3.80
C VAL A 140 -7.11 -12.99 2.60
N THR A 141 -8.16 -13.82 2.68
CA THR A 141 -9.14 -13.92 1.59
C THR A 141 -9.87 -12.59 1.37
N LYS A 142 -10.24 -11.88 2.45
CA LYS A 142 -10.83 -10.54 2.33
C LYS A 142 -9.87 -9.53 1.67
N ASP A 143 -8.57 -9.61 2.00
CA ASP A 143 -7.57 -8.76 1.37
C ASP A 143 -7.48 -9.03 -0.14
N VAL A 144 -7.45 -10.30 -0.55
CA VAL A 144 -7.42 -10.71 -1.96
C VAL A 144 -8.65 -10.23 -2.72
N GLU A 145 -9.85 -10.41 -2.13
CA GLU A 145 -11.12 -9.96 -2.72
C GLU A 145 -11.17 -8.44 -2.85
N ALA A 146 -10.77 -7.71 -1.80
CA ALA A 146 -10.73 -6.25 -1.80
C ALA A 146 -9.71 -5.70 -2.81
N LEU A 147 -8.53 -6.34 -2.90
CA LEU A 147 -7.50 -5.96 -3.87
C LEU A 147 -7.99 -6.14 -5.31
N ASN A 148 -8.63 -7.29 -5.59
CA ASN A 148 -9.19 -7.56 -6.91
C ASN A 148 -10.26 -6.52 -7.29
N ALA A 149 -11.25 -6.31 -6.41
CA ALA A 149 -12.31 -5.32 -6.63
C ALA A 149 -11.77 -3.89 -6.74
N GLY A 150 -10.75 -3.55 -5.95
CA GLY A 150 -10.11 -2.25 -5.99
C GLY A 150 -9.35 -2.00 -7.30
N LEU A 151 -8.64 -3.00 -7.81
CA LEU A 151 -7.93 -2.92 -9.09
C LEU A 151 -8.91 -2.80 -10.26
N ASP A 152 -10.07 -3.48 -10.22
CA ASP A 152 -11.17 -3.27 -11.16
C ASP A 152 -11.68 -1.82 -11.13
N ALA A 153 -11.90 -1.28 -9.93
CA ALA A 153 -12.45 0.06 -9.75
C ALA A 153 -11.53 1.17 -10.31
N ILE A 154 -10.21 0.96 -10.31
CA ILE A 154 -9.23 1.92 -10.85
C ILE A 154 -8.74 1.57 -12.25
N ALA A 155 -9.32 0.56 -12.92
CA ALA A 155 -8.85 0.08 -14.22
C ALA A 155 -8.71 1.17 -15.30
N GLY A 156 -9.60 2.16 -15.28
CA GLY A 156 -9.61 3.28 -16.23
C GLY A 156 -8.67 4.44 -15.90
N THR A 157 -7.94 4.41 -14.77
CA THR A 157 -7.03 5.50 -14.40
C THR A 157 -5.70 5.41 -15.17
N GLN A 158 -5.06 6.56 -15.38
CA GLN A 158 -3.82 6.64 -16.18
C GLN A 158 -2.60 6.06 -15.46
N ILE A 159 -2.61 6.10 -14.12
CA ILE A 159 -1.60 5.48 -13.26
C ILE A 159 -2.35 4.64 -12.21
N ARG A 160 -1.91 3.40 -12.02
CA ARG A 160 -2.50 2.45 -11.06
C ARG A 160 -1.46 1.96 -10.08
N ILE A 161 -1.72 2.15 -8.79
CA ILE A 161 -0.80 1.81 -7.72
C ILE A 161 -1.48 0.90 -6.72
N VAL A 162 -0.75 -0.08 -6.22
CA VAL A 162 -1.11 -0.88 -5.04
C VAL A 162 -0.20 -0.46 -3.90
N LEU A 163 -0.81 -0.06 -2.78
CA LEU A 163 -0.11 0.33 -1.56
C LEU A 163 -0.46 -0.66 -0.45
N LEU A 164 0.55 -1.40 -0.01
CA LEU A 164 0.45 -2.43 1.02
C LEU A 164 1.38 -2.09 2.20
N HIS A 165 1.20 -2.81 3.32
CA HIS A 165 2.22 -2.89 4.34
C HIS A 165 2.93 -4.25 4.31
N TYR A 166 2.17 -5.36 4.24
CA TYR A 166 2.73 -6.71 4.09
C TYR A 166 3.12 -7.02 2.64
N SER A 167 4.21 -7.77 2.46
CA SER A 167 4.73 -8.10 1.13
C SER A 167 3.83 -9.05 0.33
N PRO A 168 3.61 -8.81 -0.98
CA PRO A 168 2.92 -9.75 -1.87
C PRO A 168 3.86 -10.77 -2.55
N THR A 169 5.19 -10.68 -2.35
CA THR A 169 6.18 -11.52 -3.03
C THR A 169 7.36 -11.87 -2.11
N SER A 170 7.91 -13.05 -2.26
CA SER A 170 9.13 -13.45 -1.55
C SER A 170 10.40 -12.78 -2.07
N ASP A 171 10.36 -12.16 -3.24
CA ASP A 171 11.53 -11.47 -3.83
C ASP A 171 12.05 -10.36 -2.91
N THR A 172 11.13 -9.57 -2.35
CA THR A 172 11.48 -8.45 -1.45
C THR A 172 11.76 -8.89 -0.01
N LEU A 173 11.66 -10.18 0.29
CA LEU A 173 12.02 -10.76 1.59
C LEU A 173 13.48 -11.30 1.62
N GLN A 174 14.18 -11.24 0.50
CA GLN A 174 15.57 -11.69 0.44
C GLN A 174 16.45 -10.82 1.36
N GLY A 175 17.05 -11.47 2.36
CA GLY A 175 17.78 -10.81 3.45
C GLY A 175 17.12 -11.06 4.81
N GLU A 176 15.82 -11.27 4.86
CA GLU A 176 15.12 -11.71 6.06
C GLU A 176 15.36 -13.21 6.35
N PRO A 177 15.38 -13.63 7.62
CA PRO A 177 15.43 -15.04 7.97
C PRO A 177 14.23 -15.80 7.36
N PRO A 178 14.44 -16.88 6.57
CA PRO A 178 13.33 -17.59 5.92
C PRO A 178 12.25 -18.10 6.90
N GLY A 179 12.63 -18.37 8.15
CA GLY A 179 11.72 -18.84 9.20
C GLY A 179 10.61 -17.84 9.61
N ILE A 180 10.76 -16.55 9.28
CA ILE A 180 9.76 -15.51 9.59
C ILE A 180 8.98 -15.04 8.37
N TRP A 181 9.28 -15.49 7.16
CA TRP A 181 8.63 -15.02 5.94
C TRP A 181 7.11 -15.17 5.97
N ALA A 182 6.60 -16.21 6.62
CA ALA A 182 5.15 -16.39 6.79
C ALA A 182 4.47 -15.26 7.54
N PHE A 183 5.21 -14.50 8.35
CA PHE A 183 4.74 -13.34 9.10
C PHE A 183 4.96 -12.01 8.36
N LEU A 184 5.72 -12.02 7.26
CA LEU A 184 6.09 -10.80 6.54
C LEU A 184 5.20 -10.51 5.34
N GLY A 185 4.37 -11.46 4.92
CA GLY A 185 3.48 -11.26 3.78
C GLY A 185 2.77 -12.53 3.34
N THR A 186 2.22 -12.47 2.13
CA THR A 186 1.52 -13.62 1.53
C THR A 186 1.52 -13.57 0.01
N GLU A 187 1.87 -14.70 -0.63
CA GLU A 187 1.78 -14.86 -2.08
C GLU A 187 0.36 -14.75 -2.63
N ARG A 188 -0.67 -14.89 -1.79
CA ARG A 188 -2.06 -14.85 -2.25
C ARG A 188 -2.46 -13.49 -2.84
N LEU A 189 -1.77 -12.40 -2.46
CA LEU A 189 -1.96 -11.09 -3.07
C LEU A 189 -1.34 -10.98 -4.47
N ALA A 190 -0.44 -11.90 -4.84
CA ALA A 190 0.20 -11.87 -6.16
C ALA A 190 -0.79 -12.14 -7.31
N ALA A 191 -1.79 -13.00 -7.11
CA ALA A 191 -2.72 -13.36 -8.18
C ALA A 191 -3.50 -12.15 -8.74
N PRO A 192 -4.21 -11.33 -7.94
CA PRO A 192 -4.85 -10.11 -8.45
C PRO A 192 -3.86 -9.10 -9.02
N ILE A 193 -2.66 -8.93 -8.42
CA ILE A 193 -1.63 -8.04 -8.94
C ILE A 193 -1.20 -8.47 -10.35
N ALA A 194 -0.90 -9.76 -10.56
CA ALA A 194 -0.50 -10.29 -11.87
C ALA A 194 -1.63 -10.17 -12.90
N ALA A 195 -2.88 -10.41 -12.51
CA ALA A 195 -4.03 -10.38 -13.41
C ALA A 195 -4.34 -8.97 -13.92
N HIS A 196 -4.26 -7.96 -13.05
CA HIS A 196 -4.60 -6.58 -13.39
C HIS A 196 -3.42 -5.74 -13.88
N GLY A 197 -2.19 -6.11 -13.55
CA GLY A 197 -0.98 -5.42 -13.98
C GLY A 197 -0.94 -3.94 -13.59
N PRO A 198 -1.00 -3.55 -12.30
CA PRO A 198 -0.79 -2.17 -11.88
C PRO A 198 0.60 -1.68 -12.30
N ASP A 199 0.82 -0.37 -12.27
CA ASP A 199 2.09 0.22 -12.70
C ASP A 199 3.17 0.12 -11.62
N LEU A 200 2.74 0.08 -10.35
CA LEU A 200 3.62 0.08 -9.18
C LEU A 200 2.94 -0.62 -8.02
N VAL A 201 3.69 -1.43 -7.30
CA VAL A 201 3.29 -2.00 -6.00
C VAL A 201 4.34 -1.60 -4.98
N LEU A 202 3.88 -1.06 -3.85
CA LEU A 202 4.71 -0.63 -2.73
C LEU A 202 4.30 -1.35 -1.46
N HIS A 203 5.30 -1.69 -0.63
CA HIS A 203 5.05 -2.20 0.71
C HIS A 203 6.18 -1.81 1.67
N GLY A 204 5.99 -2.07 2.97
CA GLY A 204 6.96 -1.90 4.04
C GLY A 204 7.24 -3.22 4.77
N HIS A 205 7.29 -3.18 6.10
CA HIS A 205 7.29 -4.31 7.03
C HIS A 205 8.57 -5.17 7.05
N SER A 206 9.16 -5.48 5.93
CA SER A 206 10.36 -6.33 5.83
C SER A 206 11.62 -5.46 5.95
N HIS A 207 12.10 -5.24 7.17
CA HIS A 207 13.18 -4.30 7.47
C HIS A 207 14.57 -4.80 7.00
N GLY A 208 14.76 -6.11 6.92
CA GLY A 208 15.99 -6.74 6.43
C GLY A 208 15.88 -7.24 4.99
N GLY A 209 14.76 -6.97 4.32
CA GLY A 209 14.47 -7.45 2.98
C GLY A 209 15.21 -6.72 1.86
N ALA A 210 14.97 -7.16 0.62
CA ALA A 210 15.47 -6.52 -0.58
C ALA A 210 14.54 -5.36 -1.00
N PHE A 211 15.12 -4.32 -1.63
CA PHE A 211 14.39 -3.16 -2.10
C PHE A 211 13.44 -3.48 -3.26
N GLU A 212 13.87 -4.31 -4.20
CA GLU A 212 13.17 -4.56 -5.45
C GLU A 212 12.82 -6.04 -5.64
N GLY A 213 11.63 -6.30 -6.13
CA GLY A 213 11.12 -7.61 -6.53
C GLY A 213 10.05 -7.44 -7.60
N CYS A 214 9.33 -8.54 -7.89
CA CYS A 214 8.25 -8.49 -8.88
C CYS A 214 7.12 -9.48 -8.55
N VAL A 215 5.95 -9.22 -9.17
CA VAL A 215 4.86 -10.16 -9.31
C VAL A 215 4.56 -10.29 -10.81
N GLY A 216 5.05 -11.35 -11.43
CA GLY A 216 5.03 -11.45 -12.90
C GLY A 216 5.86 -10.32 -13.53
N ALA A 217 5.22 -9.46 -14.33
CA ALA A 217 5.85 -8.29 -14.94
C ALA A 217 5.68 -6.99 -14.12
N VAL A 218 4.98 -7.06 -12.98
CA VAL A 218 4.66 -5.89 -12.15
C VAL A 218 5.79 -5.65 -11.16
N PRO A 219 6.40 -4.44 -11.13
CA PRO A 219 7.45 -4.11 -10.17
C PRO A 219 6.86 -3.97 -8.76
N VAL A 220 7.56 -4.51 -7.78
CA VAL A 220 7.24 -4.43 -6.36
C VAL A 220 8.44 -3.85 -5.62
N TYR A 221 8.22 -2.83 -4.79
CA TYR A 221 9.28 -2.22 -4.01
C TYR A 221 8.96 -2.23 -2.52
N ASN A 222 9.94 -2.65 -1.74
CA ASN A 222 9.95 -2.53 -0.30
C ASN A 222 10.50 -1.16 0.07
N VAL A 223 9.61 -0.25 0.47
CA VAL A 223 9.95 1.12 0.83
C VAL A 223 10.11 1.34 2.34
N ALA A 224 10.31 0.27 3.12
CA ALA A 224 10.68 0.40 4.53
C ALA A 224 11.91 1.32 4.68
N VAL A 225 11.84 2.29 5.57
CA VAL A 225 12.93 3.28 5.78
C VAL A 225 14.28 2.59 6.02
N HIS A 226 14.27 1.42 6.65
CA HIS A 226 15.44 0.59 6.91
C HIS A 226 16.09 0.03 5.64
N VAL A 227 15.27 -0.27 4.62
CA VAL A 227 15.73 -0.82 3.34
C VAL A 227 16.19 0.28 2.39
N ILE A 228 15.40 1.36 2.28
CA ILE A 228 15.76 2.46 1.38
C ILE A 228 16.88 3.36 1.90
N GLY A 229 17.18 3.35 3.21
CA GLY A 229 18.26 4.10 3.84
C GLY A 229 18.16 5.63 3.71
N ARG A 230 16.94 6.15 3.51
CA ARG A 230 16.62 7.58 3.34
C ARG A 230 15.20 7.86 3.77
N ASP A 231 14.81 9.14 3.88
CA ASP A 231 13.48 9.52 4.33
C ASP A 231 12.38 9.13 3.34
N PHE A 232 12.62 9.27 2.04
CA PHE A 232 11.70 8.89 0.96
C PHE A 232 12.45 8.37 -0.25
N TRP A 233 11.84 7.42 -0.98
CA TRP A 233 12.24 7.06 -2.32
C TRP A 233 11.34 7.72 -3.35
N ILE A 234 11.91 8.25 -4.42
CA ILE A 234 11.14 8.93 -5.48
C ILE A 234 11.01 8.00 -6.69
N PHE A 235 9.79 7.78 -7.12
CA PHE A 235 9.44 7.04 -8.34
C PHE A 235 8.91 8.01 -9.38
N ASP A 236 9.42 7.92 -10.60
CA ASP A 236 8.88 8.63 -11.76
C ASP A 236 7.97 7.69 -12.54
N LEU A 237 6.68 8.01 -12.64
CA LEU A 237 5.71 7.21 -13.40
C LEU A 237 5.17 7.99 -14.59
N GLU A 238 5.27 7.37 -15.77
CA GLU A 238 4.66 7.88 -16.98
C GLU A 238 3.19 7.39 -17.08
N PRO A 239 2.25 8.29 -17.47
CA PRO A 239 0.86 7.89 -17.63
C PRO A 239 0.73 6.92 -18.81
N LYS A 240 -0.09 5.88 -18.62
CA LYS A 240 -0.47 4.96 -19.69
C LYS A 240 -1.85 5.30 -20.21
N LEU A 241 -2.00 5.39 -21.53
CA LEU A 241 -3.31 5.47 -22.16
C LEU A 241 -3.97 4.09 -22.01
N ARG A 242 -5.04 4.03 -21.23
CA ARG A 242 -5.88 2.84 -21.09
C ARG A 242 -7.21 3.13 -21.72
N GLU A 243 -7.59 2.32 -22.71
CA GLU A 243 -8.96 2.36 -23.21
C GLU A 243 -9.90 1.86 -22.09
N PRO A 244 -11.03 2.54 -21.84
CA PRO A 244 -12.02 2.00 -20.94
C PRO A 244 -12.43 0.63 -21.46
N GLU A 245 -12.37 -0.40 -20.62
CA GLU A 245 -12.86 -1.72 -21.00
C GLU A 245 -14.31 -1.58 -21.49
N ARG A 246 -14.55 -2.00 -22.74
CA ARG A 246 -15.91 -2.05 -23.25
C ARG A 246 -16.66 -3.05 -22.38
N PRO A 247 -17.84 -2.68 -21.85
CA PRO A 247 -18.64 -3.66 -21.14
C PRO A 247 -18.85 -4.86 -22.08
N VAL A 248 -18.50 -6.05 -21.60
CA VAL A 248 -18.76 -7.28 -22.32
C VAL A 248 -20.28 -7.34 -22.54
N ALA A 249 -20.73 -7.17 -23.77
CA ALA A 249 -22.13 -7.32 -24.11
C ALA A 249 -22.50 -8.77 -23.78
N ILE A 250 -23.29 -8.98 -22.74
CA ILE A 250 -23.91 -10.27 -22.47
C ILE A 250 -24.96 -10.44 -23.57
N GLU A 251 -24.63 -11.21 -24.60
CA GLU A 251 -25.65 -11.69 -25.55
C GLU A 251 -26.58 -12.61 -24.76
N VAL A 252 -27.75 -12.08 -24.41
CA VAL A 252 -28.85 -12.91 -23.92
C VAL A 252 -29.44 -13.64 -25.10
N GLU A 253 -29.11 -14.91 -25.29
CA GLU A 253 -29.82 -15.77 -26.25
C GLU A 253 -31.32 -15.77 -25.91
N ALA A 254 -32.14 -15.39 -26.87
CA ALA A 254 -33.59 -15.48 -26.73
C ALA A 254 -33.98 -16.95 -26.60
N PRO A 255 -34.93 -17.31 -25.70
CA PRO A 255 -35.36 -18.68 -25.56
C PRO A 255 -35.99 -19.18 -26.89
N PRO A 256 -35.73 -20.43 -27.26
CA PRO A 256 -36.34 -21.01 -28.48
C PRO A 256 -37.88 -21.01 -28.34
N GLY A 257 -38.56 -20.50 -29.37
CA GLY A 257 -40.02 -20.47 -29.49
C GLY A 257 -40.67 -21.82 -29.72
#